data_09530d85efb3313b201b3a68f1be030b
#
_entry.id   09530d85efb3313b201b3a68f1be030b
#
_cell.length_a   1.000
_cell.length_b   1.000
_cell.length_c   1.000
_cell.angle_alpha   90.00
_cell.angle_beta   90.00
_cell.angle_gamma   90.00
#
_symmetry.space_group_name_H-M   'P 1'
#
loop_
_entity.id
_entity.type
_entity.pdbx_description
1 polymer ?
#
loop_
_entity_poly.entity_id
_entity_poly.type
_entity_poly.pdbx_seq_one_letter_code
_entity_poly.pdbx_strand_id
1 'polypeptide(L)'
;GRFVNGVLGAVYKEMGEPGKDDQGKQTKASRAELPLEKMGGAIVYAKHEGQYYLALVHDVFGRWTLSKGHIETDPTPEAGVARVVKEELGLDAKVESQVGENEYVASHPEKGKIRKHVWFFLASAPFEPLVLKKTGGLDDAKWFRLQDIIDLNFYEDMLPIVTAAVQKLLDQSSQ
;
A
#
# COMPACT_ATOMS: atom_id res chain seq x y z
N GLY A 1 -2.41 15.43 -4.41
CA GLY A 1 -1.68 15.36 -5.11
C GLY A 1 -1.35 15.26 -6.50
N ARG A 2 -1.87 16.00 -7.25
CA ARG A 2 -1.63 15.88 -8.35
C ARG A 2 -0.70 16.68 -8.85
N PHE A 3 -0.22 17.39 -8.43
CA PHE A 3 0.58 18.17 -8.78
C PHE A 3 1.67 17.72 -9.10
N VAL A 4 2.04 17.01 -9.33
CA VAL A 4 3.13 16.49 -9.71
C VAL A 4 3.80 17.28 -10.73
N ASN A 5 4.73 18.03 -10.43
CA ASN A 5 5.52 18.77 -11.37
C ASN A 5 6.76 17.94 -11.71
N GLY A 6 7.63 18.40 -12.56
CA GLY A 6 8.69 17.62 -13.19
C GLY A 6 9.50 16.71 -12.29
N VAL A 7 10.15 17.26 -11.27
CA VAL A 7 11.02 16.46 -10.41
C VAL A 7 10.22 15.51 -9.53
N LEU A 8 9.16 16.00 -8.90
CA LEU A 8 8.33 15.15 -8.06
C LEU A 8 7.62 14.10 -8.88
N GLY A 9 7.22 14.41 -10.11
CA GLY A 9 6.61 13.45 -10.98
C GLY A 9 7.52 12.29 -11.34
N ALA A 10 8.81 12.57 -11.58
CA ALA A 10 9.76 11.51 -11.88
C ALA A 10 9.99 10.60 -10.68
N VAL A 11 10.17 11.18 -9.49
CA VAL A 11 10.33 10.39 -8.25
C VAL A 11 9.09 9.56 -7.97
N TYR A 12 7.92 10.16 -8.13
CA TYR A 12 6.66 9.50 -7.90
C TYR A 12 6.51 8.26 -8.78
N LYS A 13 6.85 8.40 -10.06
CA LYS A 13 6.76 7.30 -11.01
C LYS A 13 7.76 6.19 -10.69
N GLU A 14 8.95 6.53 -10.20
CA GLU A 14 9.94 5.55 -9.79
C GLU A 14 9.47 4.75 -8.58
N MET A 15 8.66 5.33 -7.73
CA MET A 15 8.05 4.63 -6.60
C MET A 15 6.95 3.68 -7.03
N GLY A 16 6.50 3.75 -8.27
CA GLY A 16 5.41 2.92 -8.75
C GLY A 16 4.03 3.42 -8.40
N GLU A 17 3.91 4.60 -7.86
CA GLU A 17 2.60 5.18 -7.59
C GLU A 17 1.98 5.74 -8.86
N PRO A 18 0.64 5.80 -8.96
CA PRO A 18 0.00 6.20 -10.20
C PRO A 18 0.22 7.66 -10.53
N GLY A 19 0.63 7.91 -11.75
CA GLY A 19 0.54 9.24 -12.32
C GLY A 19 -0.86 9.36 -12.90
N LYS A 20 -1.67 10.20 -12.31
CA LYS A 20 -3.10 10.26 -12.67
C LYS A 20 -3.35 10.64 -14.12
N ASP A 21 -2.47 11.45 -14.69
CA ASP A 21 -2.59 11.82 -16.08
C ASP A 21 -2.39 10.64 -17.03
N ASP A 22 -1.50 9.71 -16.64
CA ASP A 22 -1.26 8.53 -17.45
C ASP A 22 -2.47 7.60 -17.46
N GLN A 23 -3.16 7.48 -16.32
CA GLN A 23 -4.31 6.61 -16.22
C GLN A 23 -5.48 7.10 -17.07
N GLY A 24 -5.72 8.39 -17.11
CA GLY A 24 -6.83 8.96 -17.84
C GLY A 24 -6.69 8.92 -19.35
N LYS A 25 -5.49 8.67 -19.87
CA LYS A 25 -5.22 8.70 -21.30
C LYS A 25 -5.20 7.34 -21.97
N GLN A 26 -5.36 6.27 -21.20
CA GLN A 26 -5.23 4.93 -21.76
C GLN A 26 -6.55 4.23 -21.89
N THR A 27 -6.76 3.57 -23.03
CA THR A 27 -7.91 2.71 -23.24
C THR A 27 -7.67 1.36 -22.56
N LYS A 28 -8.74 0.60 -22.30
CA LYS A 28 -8.61 -0.75 -21.75
C LYS A 28 -7.75 -1.66 -22.63
N ALA A 29 -7.89 -1.56 -23.96
CA ALA A 29 -7.13 -2.40 -24.88
C ALA A 29 -5.63 -2.08 -24.82
N SER A 30 -5.24 -0.80 -24.83
CA SER A 30 -3.85 -0.43 -24.74
C SER A 30 -3.24 -0.77 -23.38
N ARG A 31 -4.02 -0.70 -22.30
CA ARG A 31 -3.56 -1.12 -20.98
C ARG A 31 -3.27 -2.61 -20.93
N ALA A 32 -4.11 -3.43 -21.55
CA ALA A 32 -3.94 -4.88 -21.54
C ALA A 32 -2.65 -5.33 -22.22
N GLU A 33 -2.09 -4.51 -23.12
CA GLU A 33 -0.84 -4.82 -23.81
C GLU A 33 0.40 -4.48 -22.99
N LEU A 34 0.27 -3.72 -21.92
CA LEU A 34 1.41 -3.33 -21.09
C LEU A 34 1.89 -4.49 -20.23
N PRO A 35 3.21 -4.57 -19.98
CA PRO A 35 3.72 -5.56 -19.03
C PRO A 35 3.03 -5.44 -17.68
N LEU A 36 2.73 -6.57 -17.07
CA LEU A 36 2.05 -6.61 -15.77
C LEU A 36 3.05 -6.96 -14.67
N GLU A 37 3.07 -6.13 -13.63
CA GLU A 37 3.80 -6.44 -12.39
C GLU A 37 2.80 -6.73 -11.29
N LYS A 38 3.00 -7.83 -10.58
CA LYS A 38 2.14 -8.25 -9.48
C LYS A 38 2.72 -7.80 -8.17
N MET A 39 1.91 -7.10 -7.39
CA MET A 39 2.31 -6.57 -6.09
C MET A 39 1.35 -7.02 -5.01
N GLY A 40 1.85 -7.08 -3.80
CA GLY A 40 1.05 -7.35 -2.62
C GLY A 40 1.22 -6.22 -1.63
N GLY A 41 0.13 -5.86 -0.96
CA GLY A 41 0.14 -4.85 0.09
C GLY A 41 -0.62 -5.32 1.30
N ALA A 42 -0.44 -4.61 2.41
CA ALA A 42 -1.04 -4.99 3.66
C ALA A 42 -1.59 -3.79 4.41
N ILE A 43 -2.77 -4.00 5.01
CA ILE A 43 -3.26 -3.16 6.07
C ILE A 43 -2.90 -3.90 7.35
N VAL A 44 -1.80 -3.47 7.99
CA VAL A 44 -1.28 -4.13 9.18
C VAL A 44 -1.92 -3.55 10.41
N TYR A 45 -2.54 -4.39 11.22
CA TYR A 45 -3.16 -3.95 12.45
C TYR A 45 -2.61 -4.69 13.66
N ALA A 46 -2.73 -4.04 14.81
CA ALA A 46 -2.44 -4.64 16.10
C ALA A 46 -3.51 -4.21 17.09
N LYS A 47 -3.77 -5.04 18.09
CA LYS A 47 -4.67 -4.70 19.17
C LYS A 47 -3.82 -4.47 20.42
N HIS A 48 -3.99 -3.31 21.04
CA HIS A 48 -3.23 -2.96 22.24
C HIS A 48 -4.16 -2.25 23.21
N GLU A 49 -4.22 -2.74 24.45
CA GLU A 49 -5.08 -2.21 25.49
C GLU A 49 -6.55 -2.02 25.06
N GLY A 50 -7.04 -3.02 24.32
CA GLY A 50 -8.43 -3.03 23.86
C GLY A 50 -8.71 -2.18 22.62
N GLN A 51 -7.71 -1.50 22.06
CA GLN A 51 -7.89 -0.65 20.91
C GLN A 51 -7.13 -1.19 19.69
N TYR A 52 -7.68 -0.97 18.50
CA TYR A 52 -7.01 -1.31 17.25
C TYR A 52 -6.15 -0.17 16.76
N TYR A 53 -4.98 -0.53 16.24
CA TYR A 53 -4.03 0.39 15.61
C TYR A 53 -3.71 -0.13 14.22
N LEU A 54 -3.49 0.79 13.29
CA LEU A 54 -2.97 0.45 11.96
C LEU A 54 -1.56 1.00 11.80
N ALA A 55 -0.68 0.19 11.23
CA ALA A 55 0.67 0.62 10.87
C ALA A 55 0.64 1.20 9.47
N LEU A 56 0.95 2.47 9.34
CA LEU A 56 0.94 3.16 8.06
C LEU A 56 2.33 3.71 7.76
N VAL A 57 2.63 3.85 6.48
CA VAL A 57 3.88 4.44 6.01
C VAL A 57 3.59 5.82 5.40
N HIS A 58 4.57 6.69 5.47
CA HIS A 58 4.48 8.05 4.94
C HIS A 58 5.52 8.23 3.84
N ASP A 59 5.15 8.93 2.79
CA ASP A 59 6.04 9.14 1.66
C ASP A 59 6.52 10.60 1.57
N VAL A 60 7.49 10.81 0.68
CA VAL A 60 8.11 12.12 0.48
C VAL A 60 7.16 13.15 -0.12
N PHE A 61 5.97 12.73 -0.58
CA PHE A 61 4.95 13.63 -1.10
C PHE A 61 3.98 14.11 -0.01
N GLY A 62 4.23 13.74 1.25
CA GLY A 62 3.41 14.15 2.38
C GLY A 62 2.14 13.34 2.58
N ARG A 63 2.09 12.12 2.09
CA ARG A 63 0.90 11.28 2.20
C ARG A 63 1.17 10.00 2.97
N TRP A 64 0.16 9.59 3.71
CA TRP A 64 0.15 8.29 4.36
C TRP A 64 -0.40 7.26 3.38
N THR A 65 0.14 6.06 3.43
CA THR A 65 -0.24 4.98 2.53
C THR A 65 0.04 3.63 3.18
N LEU A 66 -0.16 2.56 2.42
CA LEU A 66 -0.04 1.19 2.90
C LEU A 66 1.28 0.57 2.44
N SER A 67 1.80 -0.37 3.23
CA SER A 67 2.96 -1.16 2.82
C SER A 67 2.62 -2.00 1.61
N LYS A 68 3.46 -1.99 0.59
CA LYS A 68 3.30 -2.81 -0.61
C LYS A 68 4.66 -3.08 -1.26
N GLY A 69 4.75 -4.16 -1.99
CA GLY A 69 5.96 -4.54 -2.71
C GLY A 69 5.70 -5.65 -3.71
N HIS A 70 6.72 -5.97 -4.49
CA HIS A 70 6.63 -7.01 -5.50
C HIS A 70 6.53 -8.40 -4.85
N ILE A 71 5.66 -9.25 -5.38
CA ILE A 71 5.43 -10.59 -4.85
C ILE A 71 5.56 -11.67 -5.92
N GLU A 72 6.09 -11.34 -7.10
CA GLU A 72 6.11 -12.26 -8.24
C GLU A 72 6.95 -13.51 -8.01
N THR A 73 7.94 -13.44 -7.15
CA THR A 73 8.83 -14.56 -6.86
C THR A 73 8.41 -15.36 -5.63
N ASP A 74 7.36 -14.93 -4.93
CA ASP A 74 6.90 -15.63 -3.73
C ASP A 74 5.94 -16.78 -4.09
N PRO A 75 5.91 -17.85 -3.28
CA PRO A 75 5.07 -19.00 -3.59
C PRO A 75 3.57 -18.69 -3.55
N THR A 76 3.15 -17.77 -2.71
CA THR A 76 1.76 -17.33 -2.63
C THR A 76 1.71 -15.83 -2.40
N PRO A 77 0.60 -15.15 -2.74
CA PRO A 77 0.45 -13.72 -2.41
C PRO A 77 0.59 -13.45 -0.91
N GLU A 78 0.03 -14.33 -0.07
CA GLU A 78 0.09 -14.18 1.39
C GLU A 78 1.53 -14.23 1.90
N ALA A 79 2.33 -15.17 1.42
CA ALA A 79 3.74 -15.27 1.79
C ALA A 79 4.51 -14.04 1.34
N GLY A 80 4.23 -13.56 0.14
CA GLY A 80 4.85 -12.34 -0.38
C GLY A 80 4.51 -11.12 0.45
N VAL A 81 3.25 -10.97 0.84
CA VAL A 81 2.81 -9.85 1.67
C VAL A 81 3.47 -9.90 3.05
N ALA A 82 3.55 -11.07 3.67
CA ALA A 82 4.22 -11.21 4.96
C ALA A 82 5.70 -10.81 4.86
N ARG A 83 6.38 -11.20 3.79
CA ARG A 83 7.77 -10.82 3.55
C ARG A 83 7.91 -9.31 3.36
N VAL A 84 7.03 -8.70 2.59
CA VAL A 84 7.04 -7.24 2.34
C VAL A 84 6.89 -6.47 3.65
N VAL A 85 5.96 -6.88 4.52
CA VAL A 85 5.75 -6.23 5.81
C VAL A 85 6.98 -6.37 6.69
N LYS A 86 7.61 -7.55 6.69
CA LYS A 86 8.83 -7.77 7.48
C LYS A 86 9.97 -6.88 7.00
N GLU A 87 10.18 -6.80 5.69
CA GLU A 87 11.23 -5.99 5.12
C GLU A 87 10.99 -4.49 5.33
N GLU A 88 9.76 -4.04 5.16
CA GLU A 88 9.45 -2.62 5.18
C GLU A 88 9.23 -2.07 6.58
N LEU A 89 8.59 -2.82 7.46
CA LEU A 89 8.21 -2.37 8.80
C LEU A 89 8.87 -3.13 9.94
N GLY A 90 9.58 -4.21 9.66
CA GLY A 90 10.23 -5.01 10.69
C GLY A 90 9.28 -5.87 11.52
N LEU A 91 8.04 -6.05 11.06
CA LEU A 91 7.02 -6.78 11.81
C LEU A 91 6.82 -8.20 11.29
N ASP A 92 6.58 -9.13 12.19
CA ASP A 92 6.17 -10.49 11.86
C ASP A 92 4.64 -10.50 11.75
N ALA A 93 4.14 -10.34 10.56
CA ALA A 93 2.70 -10.23 10.33
C ALA A 93 2.09 -11.57 9.94
N LYS A 94 0.87 -11.81 10.43
CA LYS A 94 0.05 -12.94 10.01
C LYS A 94 -0.97 -12.43 9.01
N VAL A 95 -0.86 -12.84 7.77
CA VAL A 95 -1.76 -12.41 6.70
C VAL A 95 -3.09 -13.16 6.86
N GLU A 96 -4.20 -12.43 6.83
CA GLU A 96 -5.52 -12.99 7.06
C GLU A 96 -6.33 -13.05 5.78
N SER A 97 -7.05 -12.00 5.42
CA SER A 97 -7.95 -12.03 4.28
C SER A 97 -7.69 -10.88 3.32
N GLN A 98 -7.98 -11.10 2.05
CA GLN A 98 -7.90 -10.05 1.05
C GLN A 98 -9.03 -9.05 1.29
N VAL A 99 -8.70 -7.77 1.29
CA VAL A 99 -9.68 -6.70 1.51
C VAL A 99 -9.86 -5.80 0.30
N GLY A 100 -9.05 -5.95 -0.72
CA GLY A 100 -9.21 -5.16 -1.93
C GLY A 100 -8.08 -5.37 -2.92
N GLU A 101 -8.22 -4.74 -4.04
CA GLU A 101 -7.19 -4.74 -5.08
C GLU A 101 -7.25 -3.44 -5.86
N ASN A 102 -6.16 -3.11 -6.49
CA ASN A 102 -6.01 -1.88 -7.24
C ASN A 102 -5.10 -2.13 -8.43
N GLU A 103 -5.39 -1.50 -9.55
CA GLU A 103 -4.55 -1.59 -10.73
C GLU A 103 -4.30 -0.19 -11.29
N TYR A 104 -3.04 0.11 -11.61
CA TYR A 104 -2.69 1.39 -12.16
C TYR A 104 -1.50 1.26 -13.12
N VAL A 105 -1.32 2.28 -13.96
CA VAL A 105 -0.19 2.35 -14.87
C VAL A 105 0.88 3.26 -14.26
N ALA A 106 2.10 2.77 -14.21
CA ALA A 106 3.25 3.52 -13.73
C ALA A 106 4.30 3.61 -14.84
N SER A 107 5.15 4.61 -14.77
CA SER A 107 6.28 4.73 -15.69
C SER A 107 7.52 4.13 -15.03
N HIS A 108 8.20 3.27 -15.75
CA HIS A 108 9.43 2.65 -15.29
C HIS A 108 10.60 3.22 -16.10
N PRO A 109 11.72 3.60 -15.49
CA PRO A 109 12.83 4.20 -16.22
C PRO A 109 13.37 3.36 -17.38
N GLU A 110 13.38 2.04 -17.21
CA GLU A 110 13.93 1.14 -18.24
C GLU A 110 12.85 0.46 -19.09
N LYS A 111 11.68 0.17 -18.51
CA LYS A 111 10.64 -0.61 -19.17
C LYS A 111 9.55 0.23 -19.82
N GLY A 112 9.59 1.55 -19.64
CA GLY A 112 8.53 2.43 -20.10
C GLY A 112 7.28 2.29 -19.23
N LYS A 113 6.09 2.30 -19.82
CA LYS A 113 4.86 2.15 -19.06
C LYS A 113 4.62 0.70 -18.71
N ILE A 114 4.28 0.47 -17.46
CA ILE A 114 3.96 -0.85 -16.93
C ILE A 114 2.63 -0.79 -16.17
N ARG A 115 1.95 -1.90 -16.15
CA ARG A 115 0.70 -2.04 -15.40
C ARG A 115 1.02 -2.74 -14.08
N LYS A 116 0.63 -2.12 -12.97
CA LYS A 116 0.83 -2.71 -11.65
C LYS A 116 -0.50 -3.12 -11.08
N HIS A 117 -0.62 -4.35 -10.63
CA HIS A 117 -1.78 -4.87 -9.95
C HIS A 117 -1.40 -5.22 -8.53
N VAL A 118 -2.09 -4.62 -7.57
CA VAL A 118 -1.78 -4.78 -6.14
C VAL A 118 -2.95 -5.46 -5.45
N TRP A 119 -2.68 -6.57 -4.77
CA TRP A 119 -3.66 -7.22 -3.91
C TRP A 119 -3.37 -6.82 -2.47
N PHE A 120 -4.39 -6.30 -1.78
CA PHE A 120 -4.25 -5.84 -0.39
C PHE A 120 -4.91 -6.82 0.57
N PHE A 121 -4.16 -7.15 1.61
CA PHE A 121 -4.60 -8.11 2.63
C PHE A 121 -4.63 -7.46 3.99
N LEU A 122 -5.59 -7.87 4.82
CA LEU A 122 -5.57 -7.54 6.24
C LEU A 122 -4.55 -8.46 6.90
N ALA A 123 -3.67 -7.90 7.73
CA ALA A 123 -2.63 -8.67 8.40
C ALA A 123 -2.50 -8.21 9.85
N SER A 124 -2.42 -9.16 10.77
CA SER A 124 -2.21 -8.86 12.18
C SER A 124 -0.73 -8.93 12.54
N ALA A 125 -0.30 -8.10 13.47
CA ALA A 125 1.08 -8.09 13.93
C ALA A 125 1.14 -7.68 15.40
N PRO A 126 2.24 -8.00 16.11
CA PRO A 126 2.44 -7.49 17.46
C PRO A 126 2.55 -5.98 17.47
N PHE A 127 2.06 -5.35 18.53
CA PHE A 127 2.19 -3.89 18.71
C PHE A 127 3.60 -3.58 19.19
N GLU A 128 4.51 -3.46 18.26
CA GLU A 128 5.93 -3.24 18.52
C GLU A 128 6.42 -2.01 17.76
N PRO A 129 7.55 -1.42 18.14
CA PRO A 129 8.12 -0.31 17.39
C PRO A 129 8.34 -0.70 15.93
N LEU A 130 7.98 0.20 15.02
CA LEU A 130 8.17 -0.01 13.59
C LEU A 130 9.62 0.31 13.21
N VAL A 131 10.21 -0.54 12.40
CA VAL A 131 11.57 -0.33 11.88
C VAL A 131 11.44 -0.13 10.37
N LEU A 132 11.33 1.13 9.97
CA LEU A 132 11.12 1.47 8.58
C LEU A 132 12.38 1.30 7.76
N LYS A 133 12.26 0.59 6.63
CA LYS A 133 13.28 0.59 5.61
C LYS A 133 13.02 1.79 4.71
N LYS A 134 13.86 2.80 4.80
CA LYS A 134 13.69 4.05 4.06
C LYS A 134 14.08 3.90 2.59
N THR A 135 13.26 3.22 1.83
CA THR A 135 13.46 3.02 0.40
C THR A 135 12.19 3.39 -0.34
N GLY A 136 12.29 3.60 -1.65
CA GLY A 136 11.11 3.86 -2.47
C GLY A 136 10.36 5.14 -2.14
N GLY A 137 11.05 6.11 -1.56
CA GLY A 137 10.41 7.38 -1.21
C GLY A 137 9.65 7.39 0.10
N LEU A 138 9.83 6.38 0.95
CA LEU A 138 9.22 6.37 2.28
C LEU A 138 10.12 7.07 3.28
N ASP A 139 9.55 7.90 4.13
CA ASP A 139 10.30 8.68 5.11
C ASP A 139 9.85 8.48 6.56
N ASP A 140 8.71 7.87 6.80
CA ASP A 140 8.21 7.63 8.16
C ASP A 140 7.26 6.42 8.18
N ALA A 141 7.06 5.87 9.38
CA ALA A 141 6.07 4.84 9.64
C ALA A 141 5.57 4.99 11.07
N LYS A 142 4.28 4.85 11.29
CA LYS A 142 3.67 5.00 12.62
C LYS A 142 2.48 4.11 12.79
N TRP A 143 2.21 3.76 14.05
CA TRP A 143 0.95 3.19 14.47
C TRP A 143 -0.06 4.30 14.72
N PHE A 144 -1.25 4.16 14.17
CA PHE A 144 -2.35 5.10 14.37
C PHE A 144 -3.55 4.37 14.94
N ARG A 145 -4.21 4.97 15.93
CA ARG A 145 -5.52 4.46 16.39
C ARG A 145 -6.53 4.66 15.26
N LEU A 146 -7.52 3.80 15.17
CA LEU A 146 -8.53 3.91 14.11
C LEU A 146 -9.19 5.29 14.06
N GLN A 147 -9.46 5.88 15.21
CA GLN A 147 -10.09 7.19 15.30
C GLN A 147 -9.23 8.33 14.74
N ASP A 148 -7.92 8.15 14.68
CA ASP A 148 -7.01 9.18 14.21
C ASP A 148 -6.76 9.10 12.69
N ILE A 149 -7.20 8.03 12.06
CA ILE A 149 -6.95 7.80 10.64
C ILE A 149 -7.75 8.75 9.75
N ILE A 150 -8.95 9.14 10.18
CA ILE A 150 -9.85 9.96 9.39
C ILE A 150 -9.25 11.31 9.01
N ASP A 151 -8.33 11.83 9.80
CA ASP A 151 -7.71 13.13 9.55
C ASP A 151 -6.41 13.04 8.74
N LEU A 152 -5.99 11.84 8.37
CA LEU A 152 -4.73 11.65 7.65
C LEU A 152 -4.88 11.95 6.16
N ASN A 153 -3.79 12.42 5.58
CA ASN A 153 -3.74 12.71 4.15
C ASN A 153 -3.36 11.44 3.38
N PHE A 154 -4.38 10.67 2.96
CA PHE A 154 -4.18 9.46 2.16
C PHE A 154 -4.29 9.74 0.66
N TYR A 155 -3.77 8.82 -0.14
CA TYR A 155 -4.13 8.76 -1.56
C TYR A 155 -5.59 8.32 -1.68
N GLU A 156 -6.34 8.95 -2.58
CA GLU A 156 -7.77 8.69 -2.74
C GLU A 156 -8.08 7.23 -3.07
N ASP A 157 -7.24 6.59 -3.88
CA ASP A 157 -7.45 5.20 -4.27
C ASP A 157 -7.17 4.20 -3.13
N MET A 158 -6.56 4.64 -2.03
CA MET A 158 -6.36 3.81 -0.85
C MET A 158 -7.55 3.87 0.10
N LEU A 159 -8.40 4.89 0.03
CA LEU A 159 -9.51 5.06 0.96
C LEU A 159 -10.49 3.88 0.97
N PRO A 160 -10.94 3.36 -0.18
CA PRO A 160 -11.84 2.20 -0.16
C PRO A 160 -11.20 0.97 0.49
N ILE A 161 -9.91 0.78 0.31
CA ILE A 161 -9.18 -0.36 0.85
C ILE A 161 -9.04 -0.24 2.36
N VAL A 162 -8.65 0.92 2.85
CA VAL A 162 -8.56 1.19 4.30
C VAL A 162 -9.93 1.07 4.95
N THR A 163 -10.98 1.60 4.30
CA THR A 163 -12.35 1.51 4.80
C THR A 163 -12.80 0.05 4.92
N ALA A 164 -12.53 -0.77 3.92
CA ALA A 164 -12.88 -2.19 3.96
C ALA A 164 -12.17 -2.91 5.11
N ALA A 165 -10.89 -2.60 5.33
CA ALA A 165 -10.12 -3.18 6.43
C ALA A 165 -10.68 -2.76 7.80
N VAL A 166 -10.96 -1.48 7.97
CA VAL A 166 -11.53 -0.96 9.23
C VAL A 166 -12.88 -1.61 9.51
N GLN A 167 -13.72 -1.74 8.49
CA GLN A 167 -15.03 -2.39 8.63
C GLN A 167 -14.88 -3.84 9.11
N LYS A 168 -13.92 -4.58 8.54
CA LYS A 168 -13.66 -5.95 9.00
C LYS A 168 -13.23 -5.99 10.47
N LEU A 169 -12.37 -5.07 10.90
CA LEU A 169 -11.92 -5.03 12.28
C LEU A 169 -13.07 -4.71 13.24
N LEU A 170 -13.95 -3.79 12.86
CA LEU A 170 -15.12 -3.45 13.66
C LEU A 170 -16.11 -4.63 13.75
N ASP A 171 -16.30 -5.36 12.65
CA ASP A 171 -17.17 -6.53 12.64
C ASP A 171 -16.62 -7.63 13.54
N GLN A 172 -15.31 -7.84 13.53
CA GLN A 172 -14.66 -8.81 14.44
C GLN A 172 -14.85 -8.44 15.90
N SER A 173 -14.83 -7.14 16.24
CA SER A 173 -15.01 -6.68 17.61
C SER A 173 -16.44 -6.88 18.13
N SER A 174 -17.39 -7.00 17.22
CA SER A 174 -18.81 -7.15 17.59
C SER A 174 -19.21 -8.59 17.92
N GLN A 175 -18.29 -9.54 17.73
CA GLN A 175 -18.57 -10.97 17.96
C GLN A 175 -18.09 -11.49 19.31
#